data_22cc9e84f50154c74c9f1180a8788913
#
_entry.id   22cc9e84f50154c74c9f1180a8788913
#
_cell.length_a   1.000
_cell.length_b   1.000
_cell.length_c   1.000
_cell.angle_alpha   90.00
_cell.angle_beta   90.00
_cell.angle_gamma   90.00
#
_symmetry.space_group_name_H-M   'P 1'
#
loop_
_entity.id
_entity.type
_entity.pdbx_description
1 polymer ?
#
loop_
_entity_poly.entity_id
_entity_poly.type
_entity_poly.pdbx_seq_one_letter_code
_entity_poly.pdbx_strand_id
1 'polypeptide(L)'
;MISGETVSVDEACAEAEREGARRAIKLRVSGAFHTPLVARAAEVLRPAVERVHLRDGRAAFMSTVTAKIEDAQHYRELLVEQLTAPVKFTQAARELVGQGVTTFVEVGPGNVLGGLLKRIDRSVRTISVNDLKSLDEATDALG
;
A
#
# COMPACT_ATOMS: atom_id res chain seq x y z
N MET A 1 -7.98 -8.13 -2.46
CA MET A 1 -8.79 -7.48 -1.42
C MET A 1 -9.86 -6.67 -2.12
N ILE A 2 -11.10 -6.73 -1.64
CA ILE A 2 -12.24 -5.94 -2.13
C ILE A 2 -12.74 -5.02 -1.03
N SER A 3 -13.36 -3.91 -1.40
CA SER A 3 -13.93 -2.92 -0.49
C SER A 3 -15.21 -2.35 -1.12
N GLY A 4 -16.21 -2.03 -0.32
CA GLY A 4 -17.51 -1.57 -0.82
C GLY A 4 -18.54 -1.42 0.29
N GLU A 5 -19.81 -1.33 -0.09
CA GLU A 5 -20.94 -1.39 0.83
C GLU A 5 -20.94 -2.70 1.61
N THR A 6 -21.34 -2.64 2.89
CA THR A 6 -21.26 -3.80 3.79
C THR A 6 -21.99 -5.03 3.23
N VAL A 7 -23.21 -4.84 2.71
CA VAL A 7 -24.03 -5.93 2.14
C VAL A 7 -23.31 -6.55 0.93
N SER A 8 -22.81 -5.73 0.02
CA SER A 8 -22.11 -6.21 -1.19
C SER A 8 -20.80 -6.93 -0.85
N VAL A 9 -20.09 -6.50 0.20
CA VAL A 9 -18.89 -7.20 0.69
C VAL A 9 -19.26 -8.55 1.29
N ASP A 10 -20.36 -8.64 2.04
CA ASP A 10 -20.84 -9.92 2.62
C ASP A 10 -21.26 -10.90 1.52
N GLU A 11 -21.98 -10.43 0.51
CA GLU A 11 -22.34 -11.23 -0.68
C GLU A 11 -21.10 -11.72 -1.44
N ALA A 12 -20.13 -10.84 -1.67
CA ALA A 12 -18.88 -11.20 -2.33
C ALA A 12 -18.03 -12.19 -1.53
N CYS A 13 -18.05 -12.12 -0.19
CA CYS A 13 -17.40 -13.13 0.65
C CYS A 13 -18.06 -14.50 0.50
N ALA A 14 -19.39 -14.55 0.55
CA ALA A 14 -20.15 -15.78 0.37
C ALA A 14 -19.95 -16.40 -1.03
N GLU A 15 -19.89 -15.56 -2.07
CA GLU A 15 -19.60 -16.01 -3.43
C GLU A 15 -18.18 -16.56 -3.56
N ALA A 16 -17.19 -15.87 -3.02
CA ALA A 16 -15.80 -16.33 -3.04
C ALA A 16 -15.65 -17.72 -2.39
N GLU A 17 -16.36 -17.98 -1.28
CA GLU A 17 -16.35 -19.28 -0.62
C GLU A 17 -17.05 -20.36 -1.47
N ARG A 18 -18.15 -20.03 -2.15
CA ARG A 18 -18.81 -20.93 -3.11
C ARG A 18 -17.92 -21.30 -4.29
N GLU A 19 -17.13 -20.35 -4.77
CA GLU A 19 -16.15 -20.52 -5.84
C GLU A 19 -14.83 -21.17 -5.37
N GLY A 20 -14.77 -21.67 -4.13
CA GLY A 20 -13.65 -22.47 -3.62
C GLY A 20 -12.56 -21.68 -2.89
N ALA A 21 -12.78 -20.43 -2.52
CA ALA A 21 -11.87 -19.71 -1.64
C ALA A 21 -11.81 -20.40 -0.26
N ARG A 22 -10.61 -20.70 0.22
CA ARG A 22 -10.42 -21.35 1.52
C ARG A 22 -10.95 -20.52 2.69
N ARG A 23 -10.95 -19.20 2.55
CA ARG A 23 -11.40 -18.23 3.57
C ARG A 23 -11.68 -16.88 2.92
N ALA A 24 -12.79 -16.26 3.26
CA ALA A 24 -13.08 -14.86 3.08
C ALA A 24 -13.04 -14.17 4.45
N ILE A 25 -12.11 -13.23 4.64
CA ILE A 25 -11.90 -12.59 5.94
C ILE A 25 -12.31 -11.12 5.84
N LYS A 26 -13.36 -10.78 6.60
CA LYS A 26 -13.83 -9.40 6.73
C LYS A 26 -12.89 -8.62 7.65
N LEU A 27 -12.30 -7.54 7.13
CA LEU A 27 -11.42 -6.67 7.91
C LEU A 27 -12.26 -5.68 8.73
N ARG A 28 -11.83 -5.40 9.95
CA ARG A 28 -12.43 -4.38 10.82
C ARG A 28 -11.85 -3.01 10.48
N VAL A 29 -12.39 -2.36 9.44
CA VAL A 29 -12.00 -1.02 9.00
C VAL A 29 -13.20 -0.07 9.10
N SER A 30 -12.92 1.22 9.26
CA SER A 30 -13.93 2.26 9.50
C SER A 30 -14.60 2.78 8.22
N GLY A 31 -14.19 2.32 7.04
CA GLY A 31 -14.76 2.80 5.76
C GLY A 31 -14.29 2.00 4.56
N ALA A 32 -14.97 2.21 3.43
CA ALA A 32 -14.66 1.60 2.15
C ALA A 32 -13.53 2.35 1.42
N PHE A 33 -12.35 2.45 2.07
CA PHE A 33 -11.18 3.10 1.48
C PHE A 33 -10.79 2.44 0.16
N HIS A 34 -10.15 3.23 -0.71
CA HIS A 34 -9.72 2.84 -2.04
C HIS A 34 -10.89 2.46 -2.97
N THR A 35 -12.04 3.10 -2.77
CA THR A 35 -13.23 3.00 -3.63
C THR A 35 -13.85 4.38 -3.85
N PRO A 36 -14.70 4.57 -4.89
CA PRO A 36 -15.45 5.81 -5.10
C PRO A 36 -16.36 6.23 -3.93
N LEU A 37 -16.71 5.31 -3.02
CA LEU A 37 -17.57 5.59 -1.87
C LEU A 37 -16.97 6.63 -0.90
N VAL A 38 -15.65 6.83 -0.92
CA VAL A 38 -14.97 7.84 -0.10
C VAL A 38 -14.60 9.10 -0.88
N ALA A 39 -15.18 9.34 -2.07
CA ALA A 39 -14.86 10.49 -2.93
C ALA A 39 -15.01 11.83 -2.19
N ARG A 40 -16.01 11.97 -1.32
CA ARG A 40 -16.18 13.18 -0.51
C ARG A 40 -14.97 13.45 0.40
N ALA A 41 -14.34 12.43 0.94
CA ALA A 41 -13.12 12.60 1.74
C ALA A 41 -11.94 13.09 0.88
N ALA A 42 -11.84 12.66 -0.37
CA ALA A 42 -10.85 13.15 -1.32
C ALA A 42 -11.07 14.64 -1.65
N GLU A 43 -12.32 15.07 -1.83
CA GLU A 43 -12.67 16.48 -2.05
C GLU A 43 -12.29 17.37 -0.84
N VAL A 44 -12.53 16.88 0.38
CA VAL A 44 -12.17 17.60 1.62
C VAL A 44 -10.63 17.66 1.80
N LEU A 45 -9.91 16.61 1.40
CA LEU A 45 -8.46 16.57 1.51
C LEU A 45 -7.76 17.50 0.51
N ARG A 46 -8.29 17.65 -0.70
CA ARG A 46 -7.66 18.39 -1.82
C ARG A 46 -7.16 19.78 -1.42
N PRO A 47 -7.94 20.67 -0.79
CA PRO A 47 -7.47 22.00 -0.41
C PRO A 47 -6.33 21.99 0.61
N ALA A 48 -6.24 20.94 1.45
CA ALA A 48 -5.14 20.79 2.38
C ALA A 48 -3.85 20.39 1.66
N VAL A 49 -3.94 19.45 0.72
CA VAL A 49 -2.80 18.98 -0.10
C VAL A 49 -2.28 20.11 -1.00
N GLU A 50 -3.15 20.95 -1.57
CA GLU A 50 -2.75 22.09 -2.42
C GLU A 50 -1.87 23.11 -1.68
N ARG A 51 -2.08 23.27 -0.37
CA ARG A 51 -1.28 24.17 0.47
C ARG A 51 0.08 23.62 0.88
N VAL A 52 0.33 22.33 0.70
CA VAL A 52 1.59 21.69 1.08
C VAL A 52 2.62 21.91 -0.03
N HIS A 53 3.82 22.35 0.34
CA HIS A 53 4.95 22.40 -0.58
C HIS A 53 5.61 21.03 -0.67
N LEU A 54 5.35 20.31 -1.76
CA LEU A 54 5.94 19.01 -2.07
C LEU A 54 7.12 19.21 -3.02
N ARG A 55 8.18 18.45 -2.81
CA ARG A 55 9.40 18.43 -3.63
C ARG A 55 9.91 17.01 -3.74
N ASP A 56 10.74 16.76 -4.74
CA ASP A 56 11.39 15.46 -4.90
C ASP A 56 12.25 15.14 -3.66
N GLY A 57 12.19 13.89 -3.26
CA GLY A 57 12.98 13.32 -2.18
C GLY A 57 14.40 12.97 -2.64
N ARG A 58 15.24 12.54 -1.69
CA ARG A 58 16.55 11.94 -2.01
C ARG A 58 16.45 10.55 -2.61
N ALA A 59 15.31 9.88 -2.40
CA ALA A 59 15.01 8.56 -2.92
C ALA A 59 13.84 8.65 -3.90
N ALA A 60 13.80 7.72 -4.85
CA ALA A 60 12.68 7.58 -5.76
C ALA A 60 11.40 7.20 -4.99
N PHE A 61 10.27 7.72 -5.43
CA PHE A 61 8.95 7.41 -4.84
C PHE A 61 8.17 6.49 -5.77
N MET A 62 7.87 5.28 -5.30
CA MET A 62 6.99 4.33 -5.97
C MET A 62 5.55 4.55 -5.53
N SER A 63 4.67 4.92 -6.46
CA SER A 63 3.24 5.06 -6.18
C SER A 63 2.50 3.73 -6.31
N THR A 64 1.69 3.38 -5.33
CA THR A 64 0.78 2.23 -5.42
C THR A 64 -0.51 2.53 -6.21
N VAL A 65 -0.78 3.78 -6.56
CA VAL A 65 -1.88 4.18 -7.45
C VAL A 65 -1.53 3.83 -8.89
N THR A 66 -0.35 4.23 -9.35
CA THR A 66 0.12 4.03 -10.74
C THR A 66 0.94 2.77 -10.91
N ALA A 67 1.56 2.26 -9.83
CA ALA A 67 2.60 1.23 -9.83
C ALA A 67 3.86 1.68 -10.60
N LYS A 68 4.20 2.97 -10.53
CA LYS A 68 5.36 3.58 -11.20
C LYS A 68 6.15 4.47 -10.24
N ILE A 69 7.40 4.74 -10.60
CA ILE A 69 8.18 5.81 -9.99
C ILE A 69 7.58 7.14 -10.44
N GLU A 70 7.35 8.03 -9.49
CA GLU A 70 6.71 9.33 -9.70
C GLU A 70 7.57 10.46 -9.15
N ASP A 71 7.39 11.66 -9.68
CA ASP A 71 8.05 12.89 -9.28
C ASP A 71 7.12 13.85 -8.54
N ALA A 72 7.66 14.93 -8.00
CA ALA A 72 6.93 15.90 -7.17
C ALA A 72 5.77 16.58 -7.91
N GLN A 73 5.76 16.61 -9.24
CA GLN A 73 4.67 17.22 -10.02
C GLN A 73 3.37 16.44 -9.83
N HIS A 74 3.46 15.11 -9.66
CA HIS A 74 2.33 14.21 -9.53
C HIS A 74 1.90 13.96 -8.06
N TYR A 75 2.75 14.27 -7.07
CA TYR A 75 2.49 13.89 -5.67
C TYR A 75 1.16 14.41 -5.12
N ARG A 76 0.76 15.64 -5.46
CA ARG A 76 -0.51 16.22 -4.99
C ARG A 76 -1.71 15.45 -5.50
N GLU A 77 -1.72 15.16 -6.80
CA GLU A 77 -2.82 14.42 -7.42
C GLU A 77 -2.89 13.00 -6.87
N LEU A 78 -1.75 12.32 -6.77
CA LEU A 78 -1.65 10.96 -6.22
C LEU A 78 -2.09 10.89 -4.75
N LEU A 79 -1.79 11.91 -3.92
CA LEU A 79 -2.23 11.98 -2.53
C LEU A 79 -3.77 12.08 -2.41
N VAL A 80 -4.43 12.72 -3.35
CA VAL A 80 -5.89 12.80 -3.39
C VAL A 80 -6.48 11.53 -4.01
N GLU A 81 -5.96 11.10 -5.16
CA GLU A 81 -6.45 9.96 -5.93
C GLU A 81 -6.37 8.65 -5.13
N GLN A 82 -5.32 8.47 -4.33
CA GLN A 82 -5.10 7.23 -3.57
C GLN A 82 -6.27 6.90 -2.61
N LEU A 83 -7.08 7.88 -2.20
CA LEU A 83 -8.25 7.62 -1.36
C LEU A 83 -9.32 6.79 -2.08
N THR A 84 -9.47 6.98 -3.38
CA THR A 84 -10.51 6.34 -4.20
C THR A 84 -9.97 5.28 -5.17
N ALA A 85 -8.67 5.31 -5.46
CA ALA A 85 -8.04 4.39 -6.39
C ALA A 85 -7.66 3.05 -5.72
N PRO A 86 -7.71 1.95 -6.45
CA PRO A 86 -7.22 0.65 -5.97
C PRO A 86 -5.72 0.69 -5.64
N VAL A 87 -5.32 0.01 -4.57
CA VAL A 87 -3.91 -0.14 -4.19
C VAL A 87 -3.26 -1.24 -5.04
N LYS A 88 -2.35 -0.86 -5.93
CA LYS A 88 -1.62 -1.76 -6.84
C LYS A 88 -0.31 -2.26 -6.21
N PHE A 89 -0.35 -2.71 -4.94
CA PHE A 89 0.85 -3.10 -4.19
C PHE A 89 1.66 -4.21 -4.87
N THR A 90 1.00 -5.23 -5.42
CA THR A 90 1.68 -6.33 -6.11
C THR A 90 2.41 -5.87 -7.35
N GLN A 91 1.78 -4.99 -8.14
CA GLN A 91 2.39 -4.42 -9.35
C GLN A 91 3.59 -3.53 -8.99
N ALA A 92 3.43 -2.65 -8.00
CA ALA A 92 4.50 -1.78 -7.51
C ALA A 92 5.70 -2.59 -6.98
N ALA A 93 5.44 -3.64 -6.20
CA ALA A 93 6.50 -4.50 -5.69
C ALA A 93 7.25 -5.24 -6.82
N ARG A 94 6.53 -5.78 -7.79
CA ARG A 94 7.14 -6.45 -8.97
C ARG A 94 7.95 -5.48 -9.82
N GLU A 95 7.49 -4.25 -9.99
CA GLU A 95 8.22 -3.21 -10.72
C GLU A 95 9.55 -2.91 -10.02
N LEU A 96 9.55 -2.72 -8.69
CA LEU A 96 10.77 -2.49 -7.92
C LEU A 96 11.75 -3.68 -8.02
N VAL A 97 11.25 -4.90 -7.92
CA VAL A 97 12.08 -6.11 -8.09
C VAL A 97 12.66 -6.17 -9.51
N GLY A 98 11.85 -5.85 -10.54
CA GLY A 98 12.32 -5.79 -11.93
C GLY A 98 13.38 -4.71 -12.16
N GLN A 99 13.40 -3.65 -11.37
CA GLN A 99 14.44 -2.61 -11.35
C GLN A 99 15.67 -2.99 -10.50
N GLY A 100 15.72 -4.20 -9.94
CA GLY A 100 16.87 -4.71 -9.19
C GLY A 100 16.80 -4.49 -7.68
N VAL A 101 15.65 -4.07 -7.12
CA VAL A 101 15.49 -3.99 -5.66
C VAL A 101 15.42 -5.39 -5.07
N THR A 102 16.37 -5.73 -4.20
CA THR A 102 16.49 -7.03 -3.55
C THR A 102 16.12 -7.02 -2.06
N THR A 103 16.11 -5.83 -1.45
CA THR A 103 15.82 -5.67 -0.01
C THR A 103 14.73 -4.64 0.21
N PHE A 104 13.73 -5.01 1.02
CA PHE A 104 12.64 -4.15 1.42
C PHE A 104 12.67 -3.96 2.94
N VAL A 105 12.53 -2.72 3.39
CA VAL A 105 12.46 -2.39 4.81
C VAL A 105 11.05 -1.87 5.11
N GLU A 106 10.32 -2.58 5.97
CA GLU A 106 9.01 -2.17 6.47
C GLU A 106 9.19 -1.41 7.78
N VAL A 107 8.91 -0.11 7.77
CA VAL A 107 9.03 0.74 8.96
C VAL A 107 7.66 1.00 9.55
N GLY A 108 7.42 0.56 10.78
CA GLY A 108 6.16 0.72 11.49
C GLY A 108 5.73 -0.54 12.24
N PRO A 109 4.59 -0.51 12.95
CA PRO A 109 4.13 -1.64 13.74
C PRO A 109 3.68 -2.81 12.86
N GLY A 110 4.14 -4.00 13.19
CA GLY A 110 3.78 -5.24 12.50
C GLY A 110 4.74 -5.63 11.38
N ASN A 111 4.29 -6.57 10.54
CA ASN A 111 5.08 -7.16 9.44
C ASN A 111 4.20 -7.60 8.25
N VAL A 112 3.11 -6.88 8.03
CA VAL A 112 2.10 -7.25 7.03
C VAL A 112 2.64 -7.14 5.62
N LEU A 113 3.35 -6.05 5.32
CA LEU A 113 3.89 -5.80 3.98
C LEU A 113 5.03 -6.76 3.66
N GLY A 114 5.90 -7.05 4.64
CA GLY A 114 6.95 -8.06 4.51
C GLY A 114 6.37 -9.45 4.20
N GLY A 115 5.26 -9.81 4.86
CA GLY A 115 4.55 -11.05 4.59
C GLY A 115 3.90 -11.11 3.20
N LEU A 116 3.42 -9.97 2.67
CA LEU A 116 2.91 -9.86 1.30
C LEU A 116 4.04 -9.95 0.28
N LEU A 117 5.15 -9.26 0.50
CA LEU A 117 6.34 -9.29 -0.37
C LEU A 117 6.86 -10.71 -0.56
N LYS A 118 7.01 -11.50 0.51
CA LYS A 118 7.43 -12.91 0.43
C LYS A 118 6.48 -13.81 -0.37
N ARG A 119 5.21 -13.42 -0.51
CA ARG A 119 4.24 -14.15 -1.37
C ARG A 119 4.34 -13.70 -2.83
N ILE A 120 4.76 -12.44 -3.07
CA ILE A 120 4.93 -11.88 -4.41
C ILE A 120 6.23 -12.39 -5.02
N ASP A 121 7.33 -12.33 -4.25
CA ASP A 121 8.65 -12.82 -4.64
C ASP A 121 9.41 -13.34 -3.41
N ARG A 122 9.83 -14.60 -3.45
CA ARG A 122 10.54 -15.25 -2.35
C ARG A 122 12.05 -14.95 -2.33
N SER A 123 12.59 -14.40 -3.41
CA SER A 123 14.01 -14.06 -3.52
C SER A 123 14.37 -12.79 -2.76
N VAL A 124 13.39 -11.92 -2.49
CA VAL A 124 13.66 -10.65 -1.82
C VAL A 124 13.87 -10.83 -0.31
N ARG A 125 14.78 -10.03 0.22
CA ARG A 125 14.98 -9.86 1.66
C ARG A 125 13.97 -8.87 2.21
N THR A 126 13.35 -9.17 3.34
CA THR A 126 12.46 -8.26 4.05
C THR A 126 12.97 -8.04 5.48
N ILE A 127 13.05 -6.79 5.90
CA ILE A 127 13.46 -6.35 7.24
C ILE A 127 12.31 -5.54 7.83
N SER A 128 11.92 -5.83 9.07
CA SER A 128 10.87 -5.05 9.77
C SER A 128 11.49 -4.24 10.89
N VAL A 129 11.18 -2.94 10.92
CA VAL A 129 11.66 -1.97 11.92
C VAL A 129 10.46 -1.46 12.69
N ASN A 130 10.26 -1.99 13.91
CA ASN A 130 9.09 -1.71 14.73
C ASN A 130 9.41 -0.88 15.98
N ASP A 131 10.68 -0.88 16.39
CA ASP A 131 11.21 -0.23 17.59
C ASP A 131 12.69 0.12 17.43
N LEU A 132 13.31 0.73 18.44
CA LEU A 132 14.72 1.13 18.41
C LEU A 132 15.65 -0.06 18.25
N LYS A 133 15.35 -1.20 18.90
CA LYS A 133 16.18 -2.40 18.80
C LYS A 133 16.20 -2.93 17.36
N SER A 134 15.04 -3.08 16.73
CA SER A 134 14.94 -3.53 15.34
C SER A 134 15.51 -2.50 14.35
N LEU A 135 15.57 -1.21 14.70
CA LEU A 135 16.28 -0.19 13.91
C LEU A 135 17.79 -0.43 13.94
N ASP A 136 18.38 -0.67 15.12
CA ASP A 136 19.81 -0.97 15.26
C ASP A 136 20.16 -2.24 14.48
N GLU A 137 19.37 -3.31 14.65
CA GLU A 137 19.54 -4.56 13.91
C GLU A 137 19.45 -4.37 12.37
N ALA A 138 18.52 -3.51 11.91
CA ALA A 138 18.38 -3.19 10.49
C ALA A 138 19.57 -2.40 9.96
N THR A 139 20.09 -1.45 10.75
CA THR A 139 21.26 -0.65 10.40
C THR A 139 22.49 -1.54 10.24
N ASP A 140 22.74 -2.43 11.19
CA ASP A 140 23.84 -3.40 11.11
C ASP A 140 23.71 -4.36 9.91
N ALA A 141 22.48 -4.71 9.57
CA ALA A 141 22.17 -5.62 8.47
C ALA A 141 22.29 -5.00 7.08
N LEU A 142 22.22 -3.68 6.97
CA LEU A 142 22.31 -2.92 5.70
C LEU A 142 23.69 -2.32 5.47
N GLY A 143 24.50 -2.27 6.55
CA GLY A 143 25.94 -1.99 6.59
C GLY A 143 26.49 -0.95 6.09
#